data_9b4d55432149204a90614531ab4b5b85
#
_entry.id   9b4d55432149204a90614531ab4b5b85
#
_cell.length_a   1.000
_cell.length_b   1.000
_cell.length_c   1.000
_cell.angle_alpha   90.00
_cell.angle_beta   90.00
_cell.angle_gamma   90.00
#
_symmetry.space_group_name_H-M   'P 1'
#
loop_
_entity.id
_entity.type
_entity.pdbx_description
1 polymer ?
#
loop_
_entity_poly.entity_id
_entity_poly.type
_entity_poly.pdbx_seq_one_letter_code
_entity_poly.pdbx_strand_id
1 'polypeptide(L)'
;MARSSKIISVPIALSVKIELFRRGCFDFITTRDGVKHDKQDEALRILTDGDHVEILYGGAAGGAKSWTGAVWLLFMCLCYPGTKWFVGRAELKRITQSTFLTFKRVCTMYGVPDELWNFNGQLNYIQFYNGSRIDFLDLQYKPSDPLYERYGSIEFTGGWIEEGGEVNFGAYDTLKTRVGRCLNEEYGLKRKLFITCNPKKNWMYDFFYKPYTTGVLDARMYYIACLVQENPFIDPDYIEGLKTTSDKVKFERLFKGNWEYDDNPNALCSHDAICAIFGNKLAIRTGKHYITGDVARFGADYARLAVWDGWCIIEKVCFPVSKTTDIQTWIIAKQKKHRIPNYRCIVDEDGVGGGVVDNCDIQGFVNNSTPFAGENYQNLQTQCGYKLAEHINANEVGVAEDVMSQAEREEIVRELEQLQTWKADSDGKLKLKPKEEIKEDIGHSPDWRDMFLMRSWFDYNEYDIPDNIERVLGLT
;
A
#
# COMPACT_ATOMS: atom_id res chain seq x y z
N MET A 1 -35.38 21.99 36.92
CA MET A 1 -36.39 21.12 36.29
C MET A 1 -35.71 19.81 35.90
N ALA A 2 -36.01 18.73 36.63
CA ALA A 2 -35.49 17.41 36.35
C ALA A 2 -36.10 16.93 35.01
N ARG A 3 -35.26 16.65 34.01
CA ARG A 3 -35.68 15.97 32.78
C ARG A 3 -36.17 14.57 33.18
N SER A 4 -37.48 14.33 33.04
CA SER A 4 -38.07 13.00 33.13
C SER A 4 -37.27 12.08 32.17
N SER A 5 -36.53 11.15 32.70
CA SER A 5 -35.88 10.11 31.94
C SER A 5 -36.99 9.22 31.34
N LYS A 6 -37.34 9.45 30.07
CA LYS A 6 -38.18 8.48 29.34
C LYS A 6 -37.42 7.14 29.39
N ILE A 7 -38.06 6.15 29.99
CA ILE A 7 -37.55 4.77 29.93
C ILE A 7 -37.61 4.35 28.45
N ILE A 8 -36.46 4.27 27.81
CA ILE A 8 -36.37 3.80 26.43
C ILE A 8 -36.45 2.28 26.49
N SER A 9 -37.52 1.70 25.96
CA SER A 9 -37.67 0.24 25.89
C SER A 9 -37.17 -0.31 24.59
N VAL A 10 -36.29 -1.34 24.65
CA VAL A 10 -35.82 -2.07 23.45
C VAL A 10 -36.96 -3.02 23.01
N PRO A 11 -37.34 -3.02 21.71
CA PRO A 11 -38.36 -3.95 21.21
C PRO A 11 -37.96 -5.42 21.46
N ILE A 12 -38.93 -6.26 21.81
CA ILE A 12 -38.67 -7.70 22.11
C ILE A 12 -37.96 -8.39 20.97
N ALA A 13 -38.42 -8.19 19.73
CA ALA A 13 -37.76 -8.78 18.57
C ALA A 13 -36.27 -8.36 18.39
N LEU A 14 -35.94 -7.12 18.74
CA LEU A 14 -34.57 -6.64 18.74
C LEU A 14 -33.75 -7.24 19.90
N SER A 15 -34.35 -7.37 21.09
CA SER A 15 -33.74 -8.00 22.26
C SER A 15 -33.33 -9.44 21.95
N VAL A 16 -34.16 -10.19 21.22
CA VAL A 16 -33.86 -11.54 20.77
C VAL A 16 -32.65 -11.55 19.83
N LYS A 17 -32.61 -10.63 18.85
CA LYS A 17 -31.47 -10.51 17.91
C LYS A 17 -30.17 -10.14 18.62
N ILE A 18 -30.21 -9.25 19.62
CA ILE A 18 -29.05 -8.89 20.45
C ILE A 18 -28.53 -10.12 21.18
N GLU A 19 -29.40 -10.93 21.76
CA GLU A 19 -28.99 -12.14 22.47
C GLU A 19 -28.44 -13.22 21.52
N LEU A 20 -29.04 -13.41 20.34
CA LEU A 20 -28.53 -14.30 19.30
C LEU A 20 -27.12 -13.87 18.86
N PHE A 21 -26.92 -12.58 18.61
CA PHE A 21 -25.61 -12.06 18.24
C PHE A 21 -24.56 -12.31 19.34
N ARG A 22 -24.90 -12.07 20.60
CA ARG A 22 -24.02 -12.31 21.74
C ARG A 22 -23.60 -13.78 21.86
N ARG A 23 -24.48 -14.72 21.47
CA ARG A 23 -24.21 -16.16 21.44
C ARG A 23 -23.50 -16.65 20.17
N GLY A 24 -23.13 -15.76 19.24
CA GLY A 24 -22.50 -16.16 17.98
C GLY A 24 -23.46 -16.82 16.98
N CYS A 25 -24.77 -16.59 17.12
CA CYS A 25 -25.78 -17.09 16.19
C CYS A 25 -26.10 -16.01 15.16
N PHE A 26 -25.49 -16.07 13.98
CA PHE A 26 -25.58 -15.01 12.98
C PHE A 26 -26.54 -15.31 11.83
N ASP A 27 -27.26 -16.42 11.83
CA ASP A 27 -28.15 -16.82 10.71
C ASP A 27 -29.21 -15.75 10.40
N PHE A 28 -29.70 -15.02 11.40
CA PHE A 28 -30.64 -13.91 11.18
C PHE A 28 -30.02 -12.70 10.42
N ILE A 29 -28.69 -12.66 10.31
CA ILE A 29 -27.92 -11.67 9.54
C ILE A 29 -27.52 -12.25 8.18
N THR A 30 -26.99 -13.46 8.19
CA THR A 30 -26.25 -14.06 7.07
C THR A 30 -27.11 -14.93 6.18
N THR A 31 -28.36 -15.22 6.56
CA THR A 31 -29.28 -16.09 5.80
C THR A 31 -30.54 -15.35 5.41
N ARG A 32 -30.94 -15.43 4.14
CA ARG A 32 -32.19 -14.90 3.60
C ARG A 32 -32.82 -15.98 2.70
N ASP A 33 -34.10 -16.23 2.90
CA ASP A 33 -34.87 -17.21 2.10
C ASP A 33 -34.18 -18.59 2.02
N GLY A 34 -33.52 -19.00 3.11
CA GLY A 34 -32.79 -20.27 3.19
C GLY A 34 -31.41 -20.29 2.53
N VAL A 35 -30.97 -19.18 1.92
CA VAL A 35 -29.65 -19.05 1.31
C VAL A 35 -28.72 -18.31 2.25
N LYS A 36 -27.52 -18.85 2.50
CA LYS A 36 -26.53 -18.29 3.42
C LYS A 36 -25.41 -17.58 2.66
N HIS A 37 -24.98 -16.44 3.18
CA HIS A 37 -23.76 -15.73 2.78
C HIS A 37 -22.58 -16.17 3.64
N ASP A 38 -21.87 -17.21 3.23
CA ASP A 38 -20.82 -17.85 4.01
C ASP A 38 -19.68 -16.90 4.40
N LYS A 39 -19.25 -16.02 3.49
CA LYS A 39 -18.19 -15.05 3.77
C LYS A 39 -18.58 -13.99 4.80
N GLN A 40 -19.84 -13.62 4.85
CA GLN A 40 -20.34 -12.73 5.88
C GLN A 40 -20.43 -13.43 7.24
N ASP A 41 -20.85 -14.71 7.26
CA ASP A 41 -20.87 -15.53 8.48
C ASP A 41 -19.45 -15.74 9.02
N GLU A 42 -18.50 -16.11 8.14
CA GLU A 42 -17.07 -16.21 8.46
C GLU A 42 -16.56 -14.91 9.11
N ALA A 43 -16.82 -13.77 8.48
CA ALA A 43 -16.38 -12.46 8.97
C ALA A 43 -16.93 -12.15 10.37
N LEU A 44 -18.23 -12.37 10.61
CA LEU A 44 -18.84 -12.11 11.92
C LEU A 44 -18.29 -13.03 13.00
N ARG A 45 -18.00 -14.31 12.67
CA ARG A 45 -17.39 -15.25 13.63
C ARG A 45 -15.99 -14.79 14.04
N ILE A 46 -15.14 -14.42 13.07
CA ILE A 46 -13.79 -13.94 13.35
C ILE A 46 -13.81 -12.58 14.07
N LEU A 47 -14.74 -11.69 13.75
CA LEU A 47 -14.89 -10.40 14.41
C LEU A 47 -15.38 -10.50 15.86
N THR A 48 -15.92 -11.65 16.28
CA THR A 48 -16.45 -11.88 17.64
C THR A 48 -15.71 -12.98 18.40
N ASP A 49 -14.72 -13.63 17.80
CA ASP A 49 -13.90 -14.65 18.48
C ASP A 49 -12.92 -14.07 19.52
N GLY A 50 -12.27 -14.98 20.26
CA GLY A 50 -11.25 -14.66 21.27
C GLY A 50 -9.82 -14.62 20.74
N ASP A 51 -9.56 -14.99 19.49
CA ASP A 51 -8.23 -15.30 18.98
C ASP A 51 -7.66 -14.19 18.09
N HIS A 52 -8.39 -13.78 17.06
CA HIS A 52 -7.91 -12.81 16.07
C HIS A 52 -8.06 -11.37 16.54
N VAL A 53 -7.15 -10.52 16.09
CA VAL A 53 -7.04 -9.11 16.50
C VAL A 53 -7.18 -8.14 15.32
N GLU A 54 -6.54 -8.48 14.21
CA GLU A 54 -6.47 -7.65 13.01
C GLU A 54 -7.07 -8.44 11.84
N ILE A 55 -8.17 -7.96 11.29
CA ILE A 55 -8.97 -8.69 10.30
C ILE A 55 -9.08 -7.87 9.03
N LEU A 56 -8.61 -8.40 7.91
CA LEU A 56 -8.81 -7.84 6.58
C LEU A 56 -9.89 -8.61 5.83
N TYR A 57 -11.00 -7.96 5.53
CA TYR A 57 -12.01 -8.45 4.60
C TYR A 57 -11.79 -7.77 3.25
N GLY A 58 -10.97 -8.40 2.42
CA GLY A 58 -10.50 -7.89 1.14
C GLY A 58 -11.03 -8.73 -0.03
N GLY A 59 -11.21 -8.12 -1.19
CA GLY A 59 -11.65 -8.83 -2.38
C GLY A 59 -12.53 -7.98 -3.29
N ALA A 60 -13.24 -8.65 -4.21
CA ALA A 60 -14.07 -8.02 -5.24
C ALA A 60 -15.10 -7.03 -4.68
N ALA A 61 -15.58 -6.13 -5.52
CA ALA A 61 -16.71 -5.27 -5.19
C ALA A 61 -17.99 -6.11 -4.98
N GLY A 62 -18.92 -5.60 -4.17
CA GLY A 62 -20.18 -6.31 -3.95
C GLY A 62 -20.15 -7.46 -2.95
N GLY A 63 -19.01 -7.75 -2.28
CA GLY A 63 -18.86 -8.81 -1.28
C GLY A 63 -19.45 -8.51 0.09
N ALA A 64 -20.41 -7.60 0.23
CA ALA A 64 -21.08 -7.19 1.49
C ALA A 64 -20.13 -6.63 2.58
N LYS A 65 -18.91 -6.21 2.27
CA LYS A 65 -17.89 -5.75 3.22
C LYS A 65 -18.38 -4.61 4.13
N SER A 66 -18.85 -3.51 3.54
CA SER A 66 -19.35 -2.33 4.27
C SER A 66 -20.62 -2.64 5.07
N TRP A 67 -21.47 -3.54 4.54
CA TRP A 67 -22.65 -4.02 5.27
C TRP A 67 -22.25 -4.78 6.53
N THR A 68 -21.27 -5.68 6.42
CA THR A 68 -20.76 -6.49 7.54
C THR A 68 -20.16 -5.59 8.63
N GLY A 69 -19.36 -4.59 8.27
CA GLY A 69 -18.80 -3.62 9.22
C GLY A 69 -19.87 -2.83 9.98
N ALA A 70 -20.90 -2.35 9.26
CA ALA A 70 -22.01 -1.63 9.87
C ALA A 70 -22.83 -2.51 10.81
N VAL A 71 -23.13 -3.76 10.42
CA VAL A 71 -23.85 -4.74 11.26
C VAL A 71 -23.02 -5.09 12.50
N TRP A 72 -21.76 -5.37 12.35
CA TRP A 72 -20.87 -5.69 13.46
C TRP A 72 -20.84 -4.55 14.48
N LEU A 73 -20.55 -3.32 14.08
CA LEU A 73 -20.52 -2.17 15.01
C LEU A 73 -21.88 -1.91 15.68
N LEU A 74 -22.98 -2.04 14.93
CA LEU A 74 -24.33 -1.89 15.48
C LEU A 74 -24.56 -2.87 16.63
N PHE A 75 -24.38 -4.17 16.38
CA PHE A 75 -24.66 -5.18 17.39
C PHE A 75 -23.65 -5.17 18.54
N MET A 76 -22.37 -4.85 18.30
CA MET A 76 -21.39 -4.67 19.38
C MET A 76 -21.82 -3.52 20.32
N CYS A 77 -22.28 -2.39 19.77
CA CYS A 77 -22.80 -1.29 20.59
C CYS A 77 -24.07 -1.67 21.37
N LEU A 78 -24.98 -2.44 20.77
CA LEU A 78 -26.20 -2.86 21.43
C LEU A 78 -25.97 -3.93 22.52
N CYS A 79 -25.01 -4.83 22.28
CA CYS A 79 -24.66 -5.93 23.21
C CYS A 79 -23.86 -5.49 24.43
N TYR A 80 -23.03 -4.45 24.30
CA TYR A 80 -22.03 -4.07 25.29
C TYR A 80 -22.13 -2.60 25.64
N PRO A 81 -22.95 -2.23 26.67
CA PRO A 81 -23.17 -0.84 27.04
C PRO A 81 -21.90 -0.07 27.39
N GLY A 82 -21.83 1.21 27.00
CA GLY A 82 -20.72 2.11 27.31
C GLY A 82 -19.46 1.91 26.47
N THR A 83 -19.42 0.91 25.59
CA THR A 83 -18.25 0.65 24.73
C THR A 83 -18.07 1.74 23.68
N LYS A 84 -16.83 1.96 23.27
CA LYS A 84 -16.46 3.01 22.32
C LYS A 84 -15.77 2.42 21.10
N TRP A 85 -16.35 2.65 19.95
CA TRP A 85 -15.91 2.14 18.65
C TRP A 85 -15.56 3.28 17.72
N PHE A 86 -14.86 2.99 16.64
CA PHE A 86 -14.72 3.95 15.56
C PHE A 86 -15.00 3.32 14.19
N VAL A 87 -15.35 4.17 13.24
CA VAL A 87 -15.23 3.91 11.81
C VAL A 87 -14.36 5.01 11.20
N GLY A 88 -13.31 4.61 10.49
CA GLY A 88 -12.34 5.51 9.87
C GLY A 88 -12.29 5.34 8.37
N ARG A 89 -12.10 6.45 7.66
CA ARG A 89 -11.90 6.49 6.22
C ARG A 89 -10.93 7.60 5.85
N ALA A 90 -10.31 7.54 4.67
CA ALA A 90 -9.39 8.59 4.21
C ALA A 90 -9.99 10.00 4.28
N GLU A 91 -11.29 10.14 3.98
CA GLU A 91 -12.00 11.41 4.09
C GLU A 91 -13.26 11.25 4.95
N LEU A 92 -13.39 12.08 5.98
CA LEU A 92 -14.56 12.09 6.87
C LEU A 92 -15.89 12.28 6.11
N LYS A 93 -15.89 13.12 5.06
CA LYS A 93 -17.06 13.38 4.23
C LYS A 93 -17.61 12.10 3.58
N ARG A 94 -16.73 11.18 3.20
CA ARG A 94 -17.13 9.89 2.58
C ARG A 94 -17.83 8.98 3.58
N ILE A 95 -17.48 9.05 4.88
CA ILE A 95 -18.20 8.30 5.92
C ILE A 95 -19.66 8.75 5.97
N THR A 96 -19.92 10.06 6.01
CA THR A 96 -21.27 10.59 6.09
C THR A 96 -22.08 10.35 4.82
N GLN A 97 -21.45 10.37 3.66
CA GLN A 97 -22.11 10.20 2.36
C GLN A 97 -22.39 8.74 1.97
N SER A 98 -21.65 7.78 2.51
CA SER A 98 -21.72 6.36 2.14
C SER A 98 -21.93 5.45 3.35
N THR A 99 -20.94 5.34 4.22
CA THR A 99 -20.91 4.38 5.34
C THR A 99 -22.07 4.60 6.31
N PHE A 100 -22.35 5.85 6.64
CA PHE A 100 -23.47 6.20 7.52
C PHE A 100 -24.84 5.91 6.88
N LEU A 101 -24.97 6.05 5.56
CA LEU A 101 -26.21 5.65 4.87
C LEU A 101 -26.41 4.12 4.93
N THR A 102 -25.32 3.36 4.77
CA THR A 102 -25.34 1.91 4.96
C THR A 102 -25.74 1.55 6.40
N PHE A 103 -25.16 2.22 7.40
CA PHE A 103 -25.52 2.04 8.81
C PHE A 103 -27.02 2.28 9.06
N LYS A 104 -27.60 3.35 8.53
CA LYS A 104 -29.04 3.62 8.64
C LYS A 104 -29.89 2.51 8.03
N ARG A 105 -29.52 2.02 6.84
CA ARG A 105 -30.21 0.87 6.20
C ARG A 105 -30.14 -0.38 7.06
N VAL A 106 -28.97 -0.63 7.68
CA VAL A 106 -28.79 -1.75 8.64
C VAL A 106 -29.72 -1.57 9.83
N CYS A 107 -29.80 -0.38 10.46
CA CYS A 107 -30.73 -0.12 11.55
C CYS A 107 -32.18 -0.41 11.16
N THR A 108 -32.62 0.09 10.00
CA THR A 108 -33.97 -0.15 9.47
C THR A 108 -34.24 -1.65 9.27
N MET A 109 -33.29 -2.37 8.64
CA MET A 109 -33.45 -3.80 8.34
C MET A 109 -33.61 -4.66 9.59
N TYR A 110 -32.85 -4.34 10.64
CA TYR A 110 -32.92 -5.12 11.90
C TYR A 110 -33.93 -4.60 12.89
N GLY A 111 -34.71 -3.56 12.53
CA GLY A 111 -35.78 -2.99 13.36
C GLY A 111 -35.24 -2.26 14.57
N VAL A 112 -34.13 -1.54 14.43
CA VAL A 112 -33.56 -0.68 15.46
C VAL A 112 -34.24 0.69 15.40
N PRO A 113 -35.05 1.06 16.40
CA PRO A 113 -35.74 2.34 16.43
C PRO A 113 -34.78 3.53 16.52
N ASP A 114 -35.14 4.66 15.92
CA ASP A 114 -34.33 5.88 15.95
C ASP A 114 -34.12 6.45 17.38
N GLU A 115 -35.00 6.10 18.31
CA GLU A 115 -34.87 6.50 19.73
C GLU A 115 -33.68 5.82 20.43
N LEU A 116 -33.17 4.69 19.89
CA LEU A 116 -32.07 3.96 20.49
C LEU A 116 -30.69 4.52 20.12
N TRP A 117 -30.63 5.44 19.16
CA TRP A 117 -29.36 6.04 18.74
C TRP A 117 -29.57 7.47 18.21
N ASN A 118 -28.52 8.28 18.24
CA ASN A 118 -28.54 9.64 17.72
C ASN A 118 -27.21 9.97 17.06
N PHE A 119 -27.24 10.64 15.92
CA PHE A 119 -26.06 11.12 15.21
C PHE A 119 -25.76 12.58 15.54
N ASN A 120 -24.58 12.84 16.09
CA ASN A 120 -24.08 14.19 16.29
C ASN A 120 -23.20 14.58 15.08
N GLY A 121 -23.79 15.37 14.17
CA GLY A 121 -23.10 15.81 12.95
C GLY A 121 -22.02 16.87 13.17
N GLN A 122 -21.99 17.57 14.31
CA GLN A 122 -20.92 18.54 14.62
C GLN A 122 -19.64 17.85 15.11
N LEU A 123 -19.81 16.82 15.94
CA LEU A 123 -18.70 16.07 16.53
C LEU A 123 -18.46 14.71 15.84
N ASN A 124 -19.23 14.40 14.80
CA ASN A 124 -19.10 13.23 13.95
C ASN A 124 -19.08 11.89 14.72
N TYR A 125 -20.13 11.61 15.47
CA TYR A 125 -20.31 10.34 16.16
C TYR A 125 -21.77 9.90 16.26
N ILE A 126 -21.96 8.61 16.42
CA ILE A 126 -23.25 8.01 16.79
C ILE A 126 -23.23 7.67 18.28
N GLN A 127 -24.21 8.17 19.03
CA GLN A 127 -24.41 7.86 20.42
C GLN A 127 -25.61 6.92 20.59
N PHE A 128 -25.42 5.81 21.31
CA PHE A 128 -26.51 4.88 21.65
C PHE A 128 -27.10 5.18 23.02
N TYR A 129 -28.35 4.76 23.22
CA TYR A 129 -29.12 4.92 24.47
C TYR A 129 -28.42 4.31 25.69
N ASN A 130 -27.66 3.23 25.49
CA ASN A 130 -26.94 2.49 26.53
C ASN A 130 -25.54 3.03 26.83
N GLY A 131 -25.21 4.20 26.31
CA GLY A 131 -23.88 4.83 26.49
C GLY A 131 -22.82 4.44 25.50
N SER A 132 -23.04 3.41 24.67
CA SER A 132 -22.08 3.04 23.62
C SER A 132 -21.99 4.09 22.52
N ARG A 133 -20.85 4.16 21.83
CA ARG A 133 -20.58 5.20 20.86
C ARG A 133 -19.75 4.70 19.68
N ILE A 134 -20.00 5.24 18.49
CA ILE A 134 -19.17 5.06 17.28
C ILE A 134 -18.66 6.42 16.81
N ASP A 135 -17.37 6.65 16.89
CA ASP A 135 -16.71 7.88 16.39
C ASP A 135 -16.39 7.73 14.91
N PHE A 136 -16.54 8.81 14.14
CA PHE A 136 -16.13 8.89 12.74
C PHE A 136 -14.77 9.57 12.65
N LEU A 137 -13.75 8.89 12.09
CA LEU A 137 -12.38 9.37 12.04
C LEU A 137 -11.96 9.72 10.61
N ASP A 138 -11.38 10.91 10.49
CA ASP A 138 -10.71 11.37 9.26
C ASP A 138 -9.28 10.82 9.23
N LEU A 139 -9.05 9.77 8.44
CA LEU A 139 -7.74 9.11 8.32
C LEU A 139 -6.86 9.68 7.21
N GLN A 140 -7.23 10.85 6.67
CA GLN A 140 -6.42 11.52 5.66
C GLN A 140 -5.03 11.86 6.22
N TYR A 141 -4.01 11.61 5.42
CA TYR A 141 -2.66 12.11 5.69
C TYR A 141 -2.65 13.63 5.75
N LYS A 142 -2.01 14.17 6.79
CA LYS A 142 -1.83 15.61 6.94
C LYS A 142 -0.35 15.93 7.15
N PRO A 143 0.27 16.73 6.30
CA PRO A 143 1.68 17.11 6.48
C PRO A 143 1.99 17.75 7.84
N SER A 144 0.99 18.36 8.49
CA SER A 144 1.09 18.93 9.84
C SER A 144 0.98 17.89 10.97
N ASP A 145 0.60 16.65 10.67
CA ASP A 145 0.42 15.55 11.63
C ASP A 145 0.76 14.21 10.94
N PRO A 146 2.03 14.01 10.53
CA PRO A 146 2.45 12.86 9.73
C PRO A 146 2.39 11.55 10.53
N LEU A 147 2.45 11.60 11.85
CA LEU A 147 2.40 10.45 12.76
C LEU A 147 1.01 10.17 13.32
N TYR A 148 -0.02 10.88 12.83
CA TYR A 148 -1.42 10.74 13.30
C TYR A 148 -1.57 10.94 14.82
N GLU A 149 -0.77 11.84 15.42
CA GLU A 149 -0.78 12.12 16.85
C GLU A 149 -2.14 12.63 17.36
N ARG A 150 -2.97 13.20 16.47
CA ARG A 150 -4.38 13.55 16.76
C ARG A 150 -5.22 12.39 17.31
N TYR A 151 -4.77 11.14 17.11
CA TYR A 151 -5.40 9.94 17.66
C TYR A 151 -4.64 9.35 18.86
N GLY A 152 -3.50 9.93 19.22
CA GLY A 152 -2.58 9.40 20.24
C GLY A 152 -3.18 9.25 21.64
N SER A 153 -4.19 10.07 21.99
CA SER A 153 -4.83 10.07 23.32
C SER A 153 -6.20 9.41 23.35
N ILE A 154 -6.71 8.92 22.22
CA ILE A 154 -8.07 8.34 22.16
C ILE A 154 -8.01 6.85 22.44
N GLU A 155 -9.00 6.35 23.18
CA GLU A 155 -9.12 4.94 23.53
C GLU A 155 -10.43 4.37 22.97
N PHE A 156 -10.34 3.15 22.39
CA PHE A 156 -11.45 2.46 21.78
C PHE A 156 -11.51 0.99 22.25
N THR A 157 -12.71 0.43 22.26
CA THR A 157 -12.94 -1.02 22.42
C THR A 157 -12.42 -1.77 21.19
N GLY A 158 -12.74 -1.25 20.01
CA GLY A 158 -12.31 -1.75 18.70
C GLY A 158 -12.68 -0.75 17.61
N GLY A 159 -12.42 -1.09 16.35
CA GLY A 159 -12.71 -0.18 15.26
C GLY A 159 -12.69 -0.80 13.89
N TRP A 160 -13.17 -0.03 12.92
CA TRP A 160 -13.27 -0.40 11.52
C TRP A 160 -12.65 0.67 10.62
N ILE A 161 -11.68 0.27 9.82
CA ILE A 161 -11.12 1.06 8.72
C ILE A 161 -11.83 0.63 7.43
N GLU A 162 -12.68 1.49 6.90
CA GLU A 162 -13.38 1.26 5.64
C GLU A 162 -12.57 1.80 4.48
N GLU A 163 -12.55 1.05 3.35
CA GLU A 163 -11.76 1.36 2.16
C GLU A 163 -10.27 1.59 2.52
N GLY A 164 -9.67 0.62 3.22
CA GLY A 164 -8.27 0.68 3.65
C GLY A 164 -7.27 0.94 2.53
N GLY A 165 -7.66 0.68 1.26
CA GLY A 165 -6.87 1.03 0.07
C GLY A 165 -6.59 2.53 -0.11
N GLU A 166 -7.38 3.38 0.55
CA GLU A 166 -7.23 4.83 0.54
C GLU A 166 -6.48 5.37 1.79
N VAL A 167 -6.16 4.49 2.76
CA VAL A 167 -5.62 4.85 4.07
C VAL A 167 -4.14 4.49 4.16
N ASN A 168 -3.31 5.42 4.62
CA ASN A 168 -1.87 5.22 4.79
C ASN A 168 -1.56 4.26 5.95
N PHE A 169 -0.44 3.54 5.85
CA PHE A 169 0.03 2.62 6.87
C PHE A 169 0.14 3.28 8.26
N GLY A 170 0.64 4.52 8.35
CA GLY A 170 0.78 5.25 9.61
C GLY A 170 -0.54 5.41 10.40
N ALA A 171 -1.67 5.60 9.70
CA ALA A 171 -2.98 5.66 10.35
C ALA A 171 -3.38 4.31 10.96
N TYR A 172 -3.19 3.21 10.20
CA TYR A 172 -3.42 1.86 10.71
C TYR A 172 -2.51 1.54 11.90
N ASP A 173 -1.21 1.82 11.80
CA ASP A 173 -0.22 1.53 12.85
C ASP A 173 -0.51 2.30 14.15
N THR A 174 -0.94 3.55 14.04
CA THR A 174 -1.40 4.34 15.19
C THR A 174 -2.67 3.75 15.79
N LEU A 175 -3.71 3.50 14.99
CA LEU A 175 -5.02 3.07 15.49
C LEU A 175 -4.99 1.67 16.12
N LYS A 176 -4.14 0.75 15.63
CA LYS A 176 -4.00 -0.58 16.24
C LYS A 176 -3.50 -0.53 17.69
N THR A 177 -2.82 0.55 18.07
CA THR A 177 -2.38 0.79 19.45
C THR A 177 -3.46 1.43 20.32
N ARG A 178 -4.57 1.92 19.72
CA ARG A 178 -5.66 2.61 20.42
C ARG A 178 -6.87 1.73 20.72
N VAL A 179 -6.96 0.55 20.12
CA VAL A 179 -8.02 -0.44 20.37
C VAL A 179 -7.68 -1.37 21.53
N GLY A 180 -8.71 -1.88 22.20
CA GLY A 180 -8.56 -2.77 23.36
C GLY A 180 -8.38 -2.03 24.69
N ARG A 181 -8.79 -0.76 24.75
CA ARG A 181 -8.56 0.11 25.93
C ARG A 181 -9.83 0.69 26.54
N CYS A 182 -11.01 0.31 26.05
CA CYS A 182 -12.27 0.82 26.54
C CYS A 182 -13.25 -0.32 26.82
N LEU A 183 -13.38 -0.70 28.10
CA LEU A 183 -14.28 -1.74 28.60
C LEU A 183 -14.06 -3.15 28.01
N ASN A 184 -12.88 -3.41 27.45
CA ASN A 184 -12.55 -4.72 26.89
C ASN A 184 -12.42 -5.78 27.98
N GLU A 185 -11.79 -5.44 29.11
CA GLU A 185 -11.59 -6.34 30.24
C GLU A 185 -12.92 -6.67 30.93
N GLU A 186 -13.76 -5.66 31.16
CA GLU A 186 -15.04 -5.79 31.83
C GLU A 186 -16.01 -6.72 31.08
N TYR A 187 -15.94 -6.72 29.74
CA TYR A 187 -16.80 -7.57 28.92
C TYR A 187 -16.09 -8.81 28.36
N GLY A 188 -14.81 -9.03 28.66
CA GLY A 188 -14.03 -10.10 28.10
C GLY A 188 -13.86 -10.02 26.58
N LEU A 189 -13.86 -8.79 26.03
CA LEU A 189 -13.78 -8.57 24.59
C LEU A 189 -12.34 -8.52 24.11
N LYS A 190 -12.03 -9.33 23.10
CA LYS A 190 -10.77 -9.19 22.37
C LYS A 190 -10.76 -7.89 21.60
N ARG A 191 -9.63 -7.16 21.61
CA ARG A 191 -9.46 -6.00 20.74
C ARG A 191 -9.63 -6.40 19.28
N LYS A 192 -10.35 -5.63 18.49
CA LYS A 192 -10.56 -5.90 17.07
C LYS A 192 -10.27 -4.65 16.25
N LEU A 193 -9.42 -4.81 15.23
CA LEU A 193 -9.26 -3.83 14.17
C LEU A 193 -9.69 -4.48 12.87
N PHE A 194 -10.86 -4.09 12.40
CA PHE A 194 -11.46 -4.58 11.17
C PHE A 194 -11.08 -3.66 10.01
N ILE A 195 -10.69 -4.22 8.88
CA ILE A 195 -10.30 -3.46 7.69
C ILE A 195 -11.08 -4.03 6.50
N THR A 196 -11.67 -3.16 5.71
CA THR A 196 -12.34 -3.55 4.46
C THR A 196 -11.73 -2.82 3.28
N CYS A 197 -11.52 -3.53 2.17
CA CYS A 197 -10.98 -2.91 0.95
C CYS A 197 -11.32 -3.71 -0.31
N ASN A 198 -11.14 -3.08 -1.46
CA ASN A 198 -10.90 -3.77 -2.72
C ASN A 198 -9.39 -3.97 -2.90
N PRO A 199 -8.94 -4.96 -3.70
CA PRO A 199 -7.52 -5.22 -3.91
C PRO A 199 -6.75 -3.98 -4.34
N LYS A 200 -5.62 -3.74 -3.68
CA LYS A 200 -4.67 -2.69 -4.02
C LYS A 200 -3.29 -3.08 -3.49
N LYS A 201 -2.22 -2.94 -4.30
CA LYS A 201 -0.85 -3.18 -3.88
C LYS A 201 -0.35 -2.03 -3.01
N ASN A 202 -0.63 -2.11 -1.73
CA ASN A 202 -0.15 -1.22 -0.70
C ASN A 202 0.15 -2.04 0.57
N TRP A 203 0.29 -1.39 1.72
CA TRP A 203 0.59 -2.06 2.98
C TRP A 203 -0.31 -3.28 3.32
N MET A 204 -1.59 -3.30 2.88
CA MET A 204 -2.46 -4.46 3.11
C MET A 204 -2.05 -5.68 2.29
N TYR A 205 -1.52 -5.46 1.09
CA TYR A 205 -0.94 -6.53 0.28
C TYR A 205 0.22 -7.21 1.03
N ASP A 206 1.13 -6.42 1.60
CA ASP A 206 2.33 -6.91 2.26
C ASP A 206 2.05 -7.52 3.64
N PHE A 207 1.12 -6.94 4.40
CA PHE A 207 0.85 -7.39 5.78
C PHE A 207 -0.19 -8.51 5.87
N PHE A 208 -1.12 -8.62 4.90
CA PHE A 208 -2.21 -9.59 4.95
C PHE A 208 -2.20 -10.56 3.77
N TYR A 209 -2.31 -10.04 2.53
CA TYR A 209 -2.54 -10.90 1.36
C TYR A 209 -1.35 -11.79 1.05
N LYS A 210 -0.15 -11.23 0.92
CA LYS A 210 1.06 -11.98 0.60
C LYS A 210 1.41 -13.00 1.71
N PRO A 211 1.43 -12.65 3.02
CA PRO A 211 1.63 -13.62 4.08
C PRO A 211 0.55 -14.72 4.11
N TYR A 212 -0.71 -14.39 3.79
CA TYR A 212 -1.78 -15.38 3.67
C TYR A 212 -1.51 -16.37 2.52
N THR A 213 -1.18 -15.89 1.33
CA THR A 213 -0.92 -16.75 0.16
C THR A 213 0.33 -17.62 0.32
N THR A 214 1.30 -17.18 1.10
CA THR A 214 2.53 -17.94 1.41
C THR A 214 2.42 -18.78 2.69
N GLY A 215 1.28 -18.73 3.40
CA GLY A 215 1.03 -19.54 4.60
C GLY A 215 1.80 -19.09 5.85
N VAL A 216 2.26 -17.83 5.90
CA VAL A 216 3.03 -17.26 7.02
C VAL A 216 2.34 -16.11 7.74
N LEU A 217 1.03 -15.94 7.53
CA LEU A 217 0.25 -14.90 8.20
C LEU A 217 0.28 -15.13 9.73
N ASP A 218 0.50 -14.06 10.52
CA ASP A 218 0.47 -14.12 11.99
C ASP A 218 -0.87 -14.71 12.45
N ALA A 219 -0.82 -15.66 13.39
CA ALA A 219 -2.01 -16.36 13.89
C ALA A 219 -3.06 -15.46 14.54
N ARG A 220 -2.72 -14.21 14.89
CA ARG A 220 -3.64 -13.20 15.41
C ARG A 220 -4.27 -12.34 14.31
N MET A 221 -3.80 -12.48 13.08
CA MET A 221 -4.32 -11.80 11.90
C MET A 221 -5.20 -12.76 11.10
N TYR A 222 -6.18 -12.21 10.40
CA TYR A 222 -7.04 -13.01 9.53
C TYR A 222 -7.34 -12.28 8.23
N TYR A 223 -7.30 -13.02 7.12
CA TYR A 223 -7.66 -12.50 5.82
C TYR A 223 -8.86 -13.25 5.25
N ILE A 224 -9.92 -12.52 4.92
CA ILE A 224 -11.12 -13.04 4.29
C ILE A 224 -11.13 -12.59 2.84
N ALA A 225 -10.94 -13.52 1.92
CA ALA A 225 -11.14 -13.29 0.49
C ALA A 225 -12.62 -13.42 0.16
N CYS A 226 -13.17 -12.45 -0.57
CA CYS A 226 -14.56 -12.51 -1.06
C CYS A 226 -14.66 -12.05 -2.50
N LEU A 227 -15.26 -12.88 -3.32
CA LEU A 227 -15.60 -12.55 -4.70
C LEU A 227 -17.07 -12.09 -4.80
N VAL A 228 -17.40 -11.33 -5.84
CA VAL A 228 -18.76 -10.84 -6.04
C VAL A 228 -19.77 -11.99 -6.19
N GLN A 229 -19.34 -13.11 -6.79
CA GLN A 229 -20.16 -14.30 -6.99
C GLN A 229 -20.46 -15.07 -5.68
N GLU A 230 -19.68 -14.82 -4.62
CA GLU A 230 -19.89 -15.44 -3.31
C GLU A 230 -20.92 -14.69 -2.47
N ASN A 231 -21.43 -13.55 -2.97
CA ASN A 231 -22.54 -12.83 -2.34
C ASN A 231 -23.87 -13.24 -2.99
N PRO A 232 -24.66 -14.10 -2.35
CA PRO A 232 -25.92 -14.60 -2.93
C PRO A 232 -27.03 -13.54 -2.96
N PHE A 233 -26.81 -12.38 -2.34
CA PHE A 233 -27.85 -11.32 -2.20
C PHE A 233 -27.60 -10.13 -3.13
N ILE A 234 -26.59 -10.24 -4.01
CA ILE A 234 -26.29 -9.16 -4.94
C ILE A 234 -27.16 -9.29 -6.20
N ASP A 235 -27.49 -8.17 -6.80
CA ASP A 235 -28.23 -8.13 -8.05
C ASP A 235 -27.40 -8.77 -9.18
N PRO A 236 -27.95 -9.75 -9.92
CA PRO A 236 -27.27 -10.35 -11.08
C PRO A 236 -26.84 -9.32 -12.14
N ASP A 237 -27.63 -8.26 -12.36
CA ASP A 237 -27.29 -7.19 -13.32
C ASP A 237 -26.05 -6.42 -12.89
N TYR A 238 -25.83 -6.25 -11.59
CA TYR A 238 -24.58 -5.66 -11.08
C TYR A 238 -23.36 -6.54 -11.40
N ILE A 239 -23.49 -7.86 -11.24
CA ILE A 239 -22.43 -8.81 -11.58
C ILE A 239 -22.11 -8.73 -13.08
N GLU A 240 -23.14 -8.68 -13.93
CA GLU A 240 -22.96 -8.58 -15.36
C GLU A 240 -22.32 -7.24 -15.78
N GLY A 241 -22.70 -6.15 -15.12
CA GLY A 241 -22.06 -4.85 -15.32
C GLY A 241 -20.56 -4.85 -14.98
N LEU A 242 -20.13 -5.60 -13.96
CA LEU A 242 -18.71 -5.77 -13.67
C LEU A 242 -17.98 -6.63 -14.71
N LYS A 243 -18.62 -7.67 -15.24
CA LYS A 243 -18.04 -8.54 -16.29
C LYS A 243 -17.85 -7.81 -17.62
N THR A 244 -18.76 -6.92 -17.96
CA THR A 244 -18.76 -6.19 -19.23
C THR A 244 -17.97 -4.90 -19.20
N THR A 245 -17.31 -4.56 -18.08
CA THR A 245 -16.45 -3.38 -18.01
C THR A 245 -15.30 -3.48 -19.02
N SER A 246 -15.10 -2.43 -19.81
CA SER A 246 -14.01 -2.35 -20.79
C SER A 246 -12.64 -2.12 -20.14
N ASP A 247 -12.62 -1.72 -18.88
CA ASP A 247 -11.42 -1.49 -18.08
C ASP A 247 -10.94 -2.82 -17.50
N LYS A 248 -9.89 -3.36 -18.09
CA LYS A 248 -9.29 -4.65 -17.69
C LYS A 248 -8.89 -4.65 -16.21
N VAL A 249 -8.43 -3.54 -15.69
CA VAL A 249 -7.99 -3.39 -14.31
C VAL A 249 -9.15 -3.43 -13.34
N LYS A 250 -10.21 -2.67 -13.62
CA LYS A 250 -11.45 -2.76 -12.85
C LYS A 250 -12.01 -4.17 -12.86
N PHE A 251 -11.98 -4.84 -14.02
CA PHE A 251 -12.39 -6.24 -14.12
C PHE A 251 -11.56 -7.15 -13.22
N GLU A 252 -10.23 -7.10 -13.30
CA GLU A 252 -9.35 -7.92 -12.47
C GLU A 252 -9.53 -7.63 -10.97
N ARG A 253 -9.56 -6.37 -10.57
CA ARG A 253 -9.66 -5.98 -9.15
C ARG A 253 -11.08 -6.13 -8.59
N LEU A 254 -12.07 -5.57 -9.27
CA LEU A 254 -13.42 -5.47 -8.71
C LEU A 254 -14.28 -6.70 -8.97
N PHE A 255 -14.02 -7.45 -10.05
CA PHE A 255 -14.75 -8.68 -10.36
C PHE A 255 -14.00 -9.92 -9.87
N LYS A 256 -12.71 -10.06 -10.22
CA LYS A 256 -11.90 -11.23 -9.84
C LYS A 256 -11.26 -11.14 -8.45
N GLY A 257 -11.28 -9.98 -7.81
CA GLY A 257 -10.61 -9.78 -6.53
C GLY A 257 -9.08 -9.98 -6.61
N ASN A 258 -8.49 -9.73 -7.79
CA ASN A 258 -7.08 -9.99 -8.05
C ASN A 258 -6.21 -8.90 -7.43
N TRP A 259 -5.36 -9.27 -6.49
CA TRP A 259 -4.42 -8.39 -5.79
C TRP A 259 -3.13 -8.13 -6.59
N GLU A 260 -2.80 -9.01 -7.52
CA GLU A 260 -1.61 -8.85 -8.35
C GLU A 260 -1.81 -7.82 -9.46
N TYR A 261 -3.05 -7.45 -9.71
CA TYR A 261 -3.41 -6.51 -10.76
C TYR A 261 -3.71 -5.14 -10.13
N ASP A 262 -2.73 -4.27 -10.13
CA ASP A 262 -2.89 -2.86 -9.76
C ASP A 262 -2.63 -1.98 -10.99
N ASP A 263 -3.57 -1.07 -11.29
CA ASP A 263 -3.40 -0.04 -12.29
C ASP A 263 -3.42 1.32 -11.59
N ASN A 264 -2.25 1.83 -11.41
CA ASN A 264 -2.11 3.21 -11.06
C ASN A 264 -2.11 4.02 -12.37
N PRO A 265 -3.12 4.88 -12.65
CA PRO A 265 -3.14 5.70 -13.86
C PRO A 265 -1.93 6.64 -13.95
N ASN A 266 -1.21 6.82 -12.85
CA ASN A 266 0.02 7.58 -12.80
C ASN A 266 1.27 6.72 -13.01
N ALA A 267 1.15 5.38 -13.10
CA ALA A 267 2.29 4.50 -13.30
C ALA A 267 2.93 4.75 -14.68
N LEU A 268 4.24 4.91 -14.73
CA LEU A 268 5.00 5.05 -15.96
C LEU A 268 5.32 3.70 -16.61
N CYS A 269 5.34 2.62 -15.81
CA CYS A 269 5.58 1.26 -16.28
C CYS A 269 4.38 0.37 -15.99
N SER A 270 4.08 -0.57 -16.89
CA SER A 270 3.13 -1.63 -16.59
C SER A 270 3.78 -2.67 -15.67
N HIS A 271 2.98 -3.27 -14.77
CA HIS A 271 3.46 -4.35 -13.90
C HIS A 271 4.11 -5.50 -14.68
N ASP A 272 3.48 -5.89 -15.79
CA ASP A 272 3.97 -6.97 -16.65
C ASP A 272 5.35 -6.64 -17.24
N ALA A 273 5.58 -5.38 -17.68
CA ALA A 273 6.87 -4.94 -18.20
C ALA A 273 7.95 -4.93 -17.11
N ILE A 274 7.61 -4.50 -15.89
CA ILE A 274 8.53 -4.57 -14.74
C ILE A 274 8.90 -6.03 -14.43
N CYS A 275 7.93 -6.93 -14.35
CA CYS A 275 8.18 -8.35 -14.08
C CYS A 275 9.01 -9.00 -15.20
N ALA A 276 8.83 -8.57 -16.45
CA ALA A 276 9.53 -9.11 -17.60
C ALA A 276 11.03 -8.83 -17.61
N ILE A 277 11.53 -7.83 -16.82
CA ILE A 277 12.99 -7.57 -16.76
C ILE A 277 13.79 -8.77 -16.25
N PHE A 278 13.19 -9.65 -15.43
CA PHE A 278 13.85 -10.83 -14.89
C PHE A 278 13.83 -11.97 -15.92
N GLY A 279 15.02 -12.31 -16.42
CA GLY A 279 15.16 -13.31 -17.49
C GLY A 279 14.85 -12.79 -18.90
N ASN A 280 14.80 -11.46 -19.08
CA ASN A 280 14.58 -10.83 -20.37
C ASN A 280 15.72 -11.14 -21.36
N LYS A 281 15.40 -11.92 -22.40
CA LYS A 281 16.33 -12.26 -23.46
C LYS A 281 16.45 -11.20 -24.55
N LEU A 282 15.54 -10.20 -24.53
CA LEU A 282 15.52 -9.08 -25.47
C LEU A 282 16.26 -7.85 -24.93
N ALA A 283 16.74 -7.91 -23.67
CA ALA A 283 17.49 -6.83 -23.08
C ALA A 283 18.68 -6.41 -23.96
N ILE A 284 18.84 -5.11 -24.12
CA ILE A 284 19.94 -4.56 -24.93
C ILE A 284 21.28 -4.86 -24.25
N ARG A 285 22.11 -5.68 -24.90
CA ARG A 285 23.48 -5.95 -24.51
C ARG A 285 24.43 -5.45 -25.60
N THR A 286 25.33 -4.57 -25.20
CA THR A 286 26.21 -3.87 -26.16
C THR A 286 27.66 -4.26 -25.97
N GLY A 287 28.02 -5.03 -24.93
CA GLY A 287 29.39 -5.25 -24.51
C GLY A 287 30.02 -4.00 -23.82
N LYS A 288 29.35 -2.87 -23.82
CA LYS A 288 29.75 -1.70 -23.02
C LYS A 288 29.21 -1.87 -21.59
N HIS A 289 30.13 -1.81 -20.63
CA HIS A 289 29.75 -2.00 -19.21
C HIS A 289 29.66 -0.67 -18.48
N TYR A 290 28.75 -0.61 -17.51
CA TYR A 290 28.49 0.56 -16.66
C TYR A 290 28.36 0.14 -15.20
N ILE A 291 28.63 1.07 -14.28
CA ILE A 291 28.30 0.90 -12.84
C ILE A 291 27.34 2.00 -12.44
N THR A 292 26.26 1.63 -11.75
CA THR A 292 25.36 2.56 -11.09
C THR A 292 25.23 2.19 -9.61
N GLY A 293 25.02 3.18 -8.73
CA GLY A 293 24.85 2.88 -7.32
C GLY A 293 24.16 3.97 -6.51
N ASP A 294 23.21 3.57 -5.67
CA ASP A 294 22.70 4.37 -4.58
C ASP A 294 23.55 4.10 -3.33
N VAL A 295 24.16 5.15 -2.78
CA VAL A 295 25.14 5.06 -1.68
C VAL A 295 24.51 5.49 -0.37
N ALA A 296 24.30 4.54 0.54
CA ALA A 296 23.87 4.81 1.90
C ALA A 296 24.97 4.56 2.92
N ARG A 297 24.95 5.26 4.05
CA ARG A 297 25.90 5.10 5.18
C ARG A 297 25.16 5.12 6.52
N PHE A 298 25.45 4.13 7.37
CA PHE A 298 24.98 4.07 8.76
C PHE A 298 23.53 4.55 9.00
N GLY A 299 22.54 3.82 8.48
CA GLY A 299 21.14 4.13 8.65
C GLY A 299 20.24 2.93 8.34
N ALA A 300 18.96 3.20 8.13
CA ALA A 300 17.98 2.20 7.71
C ALA A 300 18.04 1.90 6.20
N ASP A 301 18.74 2.72 5.41
CA ASP A 301 18.83 2.61 3.97
C ASP A 301 20.03 1.75 3.55
N TYR A 302 19.87 0.96 2.50
CA TYR A 302 20.90 0.04 1.98
C TYR A 302 21.68 0.69 0.85
N ALA A 303 23.00 0.44 0.76
CA ALA A 303 23.74 0.77 -0.45
C ALA A 303 23.52 -0.33 -1.50
N ARG A 304 23.08 0.05 -2.70
CA ARG A 304 22.74 -0.83 -3.83
C ARG A 304 23.58 -0.46 -5.04
N LEU A 305 24.41 -1.36 -5.52
CA LEU A 305 25.22 -1.12 -6.72
C LEU A 305 25.05 -2.26 -7.73
N ALA A 306 25.12 -1.94 -9.02
CA ALA A 306 25.04 -2.91 -10.10
C ALA A 306 26.07 -2.64 -11.19
N VAL A 307 26.53 -3.73 -11.83
CA VAL A 307 27.27 -3.72 -13.10
C VAL A 307 26.27 -4.06 -14.22
N TRP A 308 26.28 -3.26 -15.26
CA TRP A 308 25.45 -3.41 -16.43
C TRP A 308 26.27 -3.80 -17.67
N ASP A 309 25.70 -4.64 -18.54
CA ASP A 309 26.09 -4.81 -19.94
C ASP A 309 24.98 -4.20 -20.79
N GLY A 310 25.24 -3.03 -21.37
CA GLY A 310 24.17 -2.23 -21.99
C GLY A 310 23.06 -1.88 -21.00
N TRP A 311 21.86 -2.46 -21.19
CA TRP A 311 20.71 -2.34 -20.31
C TRP A 311 20.40 -3.61 -19.49
N CYS A 312 21.38 -4.53 -19.39
CA CYS A 312 21.22 -5.77 -18.61
C CYS A 312 22.12 -5.77 -17.39
N ILE A 313 21.54 -5.91 -16.18
CA ILE A 313 22.33 -6.11 -14.95
C ILE A 313 22.96 -7.50 -14.98
N ILE A 314 24.29 -7.57 -14.84
CA ILE A 314 25.08 -8.80 -14.85
C ILE A 314 25.72 -9.12 -13.50
N GLU A 315 25.92 -8.14 -12.66
CA GLU A 315 26.39 -8.31 -11.28
C GLU A 315 25.79 -7.23 -10.37
N LYS A 316 25.68 -7.52 -9.08
CA LYS A 316 25.20 -6.57 -8.07
C LYS A 316 25.89 -6.76 -6.73
N VAL A 317 25.75 -5.77 -5.87
CA VAL A 317 26.02 -5.88 -4.44
C VAL A 317 24.96 -5.09 -3.66
N CYS A 318 24.67 -5.59 -2.47
CA CYS A 318 23.85 -4.92 -1.49
C CYS A 318 24.60 -4.88 -0.16
N PHE A 319 24.80 -3.69 0.39
CA PHE A 319 25.40 -3.49 1.72
C PHE A 319 24.33 -3.00 2.69
N PRO A 320 23.91 -3.82 3.66
CA PRO A 320 22.96 -3.39 4.70
C PRO A 320 23.56 -2.35 5.66
N VAL A 321 24.87 -2.42 5.86
CA VAL A 321 25.68 -1.41 6.58
C VAL A 321 26.99 -1.30 5.85
N SER A 322 27.36 -0.12 5.36
CA SER A 322 28.59 0.07 4.60
C SER A 322 29.43 1.21 5.12
N LYS A 323 30.75 1.02 4.99
CA LYS A 323 31.69 2.13 4.95
C LYS A 323 31.86 2.55 3.50
N THR A 324 32.10 3.83 3.26
CA THR A 324 32.41 4.32 1.90
C THR A 324 33.60 3.58 1.27
N THR A 325 34.57 3.13 2.08
CA THR A 325 35.70 2.31 1.64
C THR A 325 35.31 0.94 1.07
N ASP A 326 34.23 0.33 1.58
CA ASP A 326 33.77 -0.98 1.09
C ASP A 326 33.17 -0.81 -0.31
N ILE A 327 32.40 0.27 -0.50
CA ILE A 327 31.79 0.66 -1.78
C ILE A 327 32.90 0.97 -2.80
N GLN A 328 33.88 1.80 -2.44
CA GLN A 328 35.04 2.14 -3.29
C GLN A 328 35.80 0.88 -3.72
N THR A 329 36.07 -0.01 -2.76
CA THR A 329 36.78 -1.27 -3.03
C THR A 329 36.01 -2.11 -4.05
N TRP A 330 34.69 -2.20 -3.91
CA TRP A 330 33.85 -2.94 -4.85
C TRP A 330 33.88 -2.31 -6.25
N ILE A 331 33.68 -0.97 -6.35
CA ILE A 331 33.70 -0.24 -7.62
C ILE A 331 35.01 -0.49 -8.34
N ILE A 332 36.17 -0.26 -7.71
CA ILE A 332 37.49 -0.43 -8.28
C ILE A 332 37.71 -1.90 -8.75
N ALA A 333 37.25 -2.87 -7.95
CA ALA A 333 37.37 -4.28 -8.34
C ALA A 333 36.54 -4.59 -9.61
N LYS A 334 35.34 -4.02 -9.75
CA LYS A 334 34.47 -4.23 -10.90
C LYS A 334 34.95 -3.46 -12.14
N GLN A 335 35.45 -2.24 -11.96
CA GLN A 335 36.12 -1.50 -13.02
C GLN A 335 37.25 -2.33 -13.62
N LYS A 336 38.14 -2.90 -12.78
CA LYS A 336 39.22 -3.75 -13.22
C LYS A 336 38.75 -5.04 -13.89
N LYS A 337 37.74 -5.71 -13.31
CA LYS A 337 37.20 -6.99 -13.83
C LYS A 337 36.59 -6.82 -15.23
N HIS A 338 35.75 -5.81 -15.40
CA HIS A 338 34.97 -5.58 -16.62
C HIS A 338 35.55 -4.49 -17.52
N ARG A 339 36.72 -3.94 -17.18
CA ARG A 339 37.39 -2.84 -17.91
C ARG A 339 36.47 -1.63 -18.08
N ILE A 340 35.84 -1.18 -16.97
CA ILE A 340 34.88 -0.06 -16.98
C ILE A 340 35.65 1.23 -16.70
N PRO A 341 35.67 2.20 -17.63
CA PRO A 341 36.33 3.48 -17.40
C PRO A 341 35.52 4.32 -16.36
N ASN A 342 36.20 5.24 -15.72
CA ASN A 342 35.61 6.09 -14.64
C ASN A 342 34.36 6.83 -15.12
N TYR A 343 34.33 7.32 -16.35
CA TYR A 343 33.19 8.05 -16.90
C TYR A 343 31.94 7.18 -17.18
N ARG A 344 32.03 5.84 -17.07
CA ARG A 344 30.91 4.89 -17.12
C ARG A 344 30.50 4.39 -15.73
N CYS A 345 30.95 5.04 -14.67
CA CYS A 345 30.58 4.76 -13.30
C CYS A 345 29.88 6.00 -12.74
N ILE A 346 28.70 5.82 -12.13
CA ILE A 346 27.94 6.90 -11.51
C ILE A 346 27.33 6.41 -10.20
N VAL A 347 27.40 7.25 -9.17
CA VAL A 347 26.71 7.00 -7.90
C VAL A 347 25.98 8.26 -7.44
N ASP A 348 24.97 8.09 -6.57
CA ASP A 348 24.30 9.22 -5.93
C ASP A 348 25.35 10.08 -5.19
N GLU A 349 25.44 11.36 -5.54
CA GLU A 349 26.39 12.31 -4.94
C GLU A 349 25.78 13.03 -3.74
N ASP A 350 24.45 13.05 -3.64
CA ASP A 350 23.76 13.73 -2.56
C ASP A 350 24.14 13.10 -1.19
N GLY A 351 24.75 13.92 -0.32
CA GLY A 351 25.16 13.49 1.01
C GLY A 351 26.47 12.70 1.06
N VAL A 352 26.41 11.41 1.34
CA VAL A 352 27.61 10.57 1.61
C VAL A 352 28.34 10.11 0.35
N GLY A 353 27.64 10.05 -0.76
CA GLY A 353 28.19 9.58 -2.03
C GLY A 353 29.30 10.45 -2.61
N GLY A 354 29.31 11.75 -2.30
CA GLY A 354 30.37 12.67 -2.76
C GLY A 354 31.80 12.18 -2.42
N GLY A 355 31.99 11.57 -1.23
CA GLY A 355 33.29 10.99 -0.89
C GLY A 355 33.66 9.74 -1.68
N VAL A 356 32.70 9.04 -2.28
CA VAL A 356 32.95 7.91 -3.21
C VAL A 356 33.28 8.46 -4.60
N VAL A 357 32.56 9.48 -5.06
CA VAL A 357 32.78 10.20 -6.32
C VAL A 357 34.22 10.73 -6.37
N ASP A 358 34.62 11.51 -5.37
CA ASP A 358 35.95 12.11 -5.30
C ASP A 358 37.09 11.07 -5.26
N ASN A 359 36.94 10.04 -4.43
CA ASN A 359 38.02 9.06 -4.22
C ASN A 359 38.16 8.06 -5.38
N CYS A 360 37.09 7.78 -6.12
CA CYS A 360 37.11 6.88 -7.28
C CYS A 360 37.24 7.64 -8.61
N ASP A 361 37.19 8.98 -8.60
CA ASP A 361 37.22 9.82 -9.81
C ASP A 361 36.13 9.40 -10.82
N ILE A 362 34.88 9.23 -10.32
CA ILE A 362 33.72 8.77 -11.10
C ILE A 362 32.65 9.87 -11.17
N GLN A 363 31.56 9.60 -11.89
CA GLN A 363 30.47 10.56 -12.03
C GLN A 363 29.60 10.62 -10.77
N GLY A 364 29.16 11.81 -10.41
CA GLY A 364 28.18 12.05 -9.35
C GLY A 364 26.79 12.32 -9.93
N PHE A 365 25.78 11.65 -9.40
CA PHE A 365 24.38 11.91 -9.73
C PHE A 365 23.78 12.83 -8.70
N VAL A 366 23.45 14.08 -9.12
CA VAL A 366 22.77 15.07 -8.27
C VAL A 366 21.31 15.10 -8.67
N ASN A 367 20.44 14.60 -7.79
CA ASN A 367 19.01 14.38 -8.06
C ASN A 367 18.30 15.66 -8.57
N ASN A 368 18.59 16.80 -7.96
CA ASN A 368 17.93 18.08 -8.26
C ASN A 368 18.61 18.90 -9.39
N SER A 369 19.58 18.35 -10.10
CA SER A 369 20.21 19.01 -11.24
C SER A 369 19.20 19.33 -12.35
N THR A 370 19.56 20.30 -13.20
CA THR A 370 18.76 20.68 -14.37
C THR A 370 18.70 19.50 -15.36
N PRO A 371 17.52 19.23 -15.94
CA PRO A 371 17.37 18.23 -17.00
C PRO A 371 18.25 18.52 -18.21
N PHE A 372 18.77 17.47 -18.87
CA PHE A 372 19.52 17.59 -20.11
C PHE A 372 18.66 18.15 -21.24
N ALA A 373 19.27 18.83 -22.18
CA ALA A 373 18.67 19.37 -23.40
C ALA A 373 17.45 20.32 -23.16
N GLY A 374 17.27 20.82 -21.97
CA GLY A 374 16.14 21.70 -21.63
C GLY A 374 14.76 21.02 -21.71
N GLU A 375 14.70 19.71 -21.60
CA GLU A 375 13.45 18.96 -21.61
C GLU A 375 12.52 19.34 -20.42
N ASN A 376 11.21 19.17 -20.60
CA ASN A 376 10.19 19.64 -19.67
C ASN A 376 10.00 18.75 -18.43
N TYR A 377 11.07 18.48 -17.72
CA TYR A 377 11.06 17.77 -16.44
C TYR A 377 11.41 18.70 -15.28
N GLN A 378 10.98 18.34 -14.08
CA GLN A 378 11.26 19.14 -12.88
C GLN A 378 12.77 19.18 -12.58
N ASN A 379 13.44 18.02 -12.65
CA ASN A 379 14.86 17.82 -12.34
C ASN A 379 15.41 16.59 -13.08
N LEU A 380 16.71 16.36 -12.92
CA LEU A 380 17.43 15.25 -13.57
C LEU A 380 16.89 13.86 -13.13
N GLN A 381 16.56 13.68 -11.85
CA GLN A 381 15.97 12.43 -11.35
C GLN A 381 14.66 12.11 -12.09
N THR A 382 13.81 13.11 -12.27
CA THR A 382 12.55 12.95 -13.01
C THR A 382 12.82 12.54 -14.46
N GLN A 383 13.72 13.23 -15.15
CA GLN A 383 14.08 12.91 -16.54
C GLN A 383 14.60 11.46 -16.68
N CYS A 384 15.54 11.07 -15.84
CA CYS A 384 16.08 9.71 -15.83
C CYS A 384 15.03 8.64 -15.50
N GLY A 385 14.10 8.94 -14.58
CA GLY A 385 13.01 8.02 -14.23
C GLY A 385 12.01 7.79 -15.36
N TYR A 386 11.64 8.85 -16.12
CA TYR A 386 10.81 8.70 -17.31
C TYR A 386 11.54 7.91 -18.41
N LYS A 387 12.83 8.16 -18.60
CA LYS A 387 13.65 7.44 -19.57
C LYS A 387 13.79 5.96 -19.25
N LEU A 388 14.01 5.63 -17.97
CA LEU A 388 14.00 4.24 -17.49
C LEU A 388 12.67 3.56 -17.80
N ALA A 389 11.56 4.26 -17.56
CA ALA A 389 10.23 3.72 -17.82
C ALA A 389 10.00 3.42 -19.32
N GLU A 390 10.50 4.26 -20.21
CA GLU A 390 10.48 3.99 -21.66
C GLU A 390 11.22 2.69 -22.01
N HIS A 391 12.45 2.50 -21.50
CA HIS A 391 13.22 1.28 -21.74
C HIS A 391 12.57 0.02 -21.14
N ILE A 392 11.99 0.11 -19.94
CA ILE A 392 11.26 -1.01 -19.32
C ILE A 392 10.06 -1.40 -20.20
N ASN A 393 9.24 -0.43 -20.60
CA ASN A 393 8.04 -0.69 -21.41
C ASN A 393 8.39 -1.21 -22.83
N ALA A 394 9.57 -0.85 -23.34
CA ALA A 394 10.11 -1.35 -24.61
C ALA A 394 10.74 -2.75 -24.50
N ASN A 395 10.76 -3.39 -23.31
CA ASN A 395 11.44 -4.65 -23.01
C ASN A 395 12.97 -4.61 -23.30
N GLU A 396 13.59 -3.48 -23.13
CA GLU A 396 15.01 -3.27 -23.37
C GLU A 396 15.87 -3.51 -22.12
N VAL A 397 15.25 -3.46 -20.92
CA VAL A 397 15.91 -3.68 -19.63
C VAL A 397 15.90 -5.15 -19.24
N GLY A 398 17.00 -5.63 -18.67
CA GLY A 398 17.09 -7.01 -18.18
C GLY A 398 17.92 -7.17 -16.92
N VAL A 399 17.69 -8.28 -16.23
CA VAL A 399 18.51 -8.80 -15.14
C VAL A 399 18.90 -10.22 -15.51
N ALA A 400 20.20 -10.52 -15.53
CA ALA A 400 20.68 -11.85 -15.86
C ALA A 400 20.19 -12.90 -14.84
N GLU A 401 20.10 -14.14 -15.30
CA GLU A 401 19.70 -15.27 -14.43
C GLU A 401 20.66 -15.35 -13.22
N ASP A 402 20.14 -15.71 -12.06
CA ASP A 402 20.87 -15.90 -10.79
C ASP A 402 21.55 -14.64 -10.18
N VAL A 403 21.38 -13.45 -10.75
CA VAL A 403 21.92 -12.21 -10.18
C VAL A 403 21.12 -11.73 -8.97
N MET A 404 19.79 -11.88 -9.02
CA MET A 404 18.89 -11.44 -7.96
C MET A 404 18.18 -12.63 -7.33
N SER A 405 18.16 -12.67 -6.00
CA SER A 405 17.32 -13.60 -5.23
C SER A 405 15.83 -13.30 -5.44
N GLN A 406 14.96 -14.23 -5.11
CA GLN A 406 13.52 -14.04 -5.22
C GLN A 406 13.03 -12.84 -4.38
N ALA A 407 13.54 -12.67 -3.16
CA ALA A 407 13.19 -11.55 -2.30
C ALA A 407 13.61 -10.18 -2.90
N GLU A 408 14.80 -10.12 -3.51
CA GLU A 408 15.27 -8.90 -4.20
C GLU A 408 14.44 -8.59 -5.45
N ARG A 409 14.04 -9.62 -6.21
CA ARG A 409 13.15 -9.43 -7.37
C ARG A 409 11.82 -8.80 -6.95
N GLU A 410 11.23 -9.28 -5.87
CA GLU A 410 9.99 -8.75 -5.33
C GLU A 410 10.14 -7.31 -4.82
N GLU A 411 11.26 -7.00 -4.16
CA GLU A 411 11.58 -5.65 -3.70
C GLU A 411 11.76 -4.69 -4.90
N ILE A 412 12.52 -5.10 -5.92
CA ILE A 412 12.73 -4.33 -7.17
C ILE A 412 11.40 -4.05 -7.86
N VAL A 413 10.52 -5.06 -8.01
CA VAL A 413 9.19 -4.87 -8.61
C VAL A 413 8.42 -3.81 -7.85
N ARG A 414 8.37 -3.91 -6.52
CA ARG A 414 7.66 -2.96 -5.65
C ARG A 414 8.19 -1.54 -5.79
N GLU A 415 9.49 -1.38 -5.88
CA GLU A 415 10.11 -0.07 -6.01
C GLU A 415 9.95 0.52 -7.42
N LEU A 416 10.06 -0.29 -8.48
CA LEU A 416 9.87 0.16 -9.86
C LEU A 416 8.40 0.49 -10.16
N GLU A 417 7.43 -0.13 -9.47
CA GLU A 417 6.01 0.28 -9.50
C GLU A 417 5.80 1.69 -8.95
N GLN A 418 6.76 2.25 -8.22
CA GLN A 418 6.75 3.64 -7.77
C GLN A 418 7.29 4.65 -8.79
N LEU A 419 7.70 4.20 -9.98
CA LEU A 419 7.91 5.09 -11.12
C LEU A 419 6.54 5.61 -11.59
N GLN A 420 6.11 6.71 -10.97
CA GLN A 420 4.78 7.29 -11.15
C GLN A 420 4.90 8.77 -11.44
N THR A 421 4.07 9.25 -12.38
CA THR A 421 3.89 10.70 -12.54
C THR A 421 3.25 11.29 -11.29
N TRP A 422 3.67 12.51 -10.94
CA TRP A 422 3.13 13.22 -9.78
C TRP A 422 2.41 14.49 -10.25
N LYS A 423 1.63 15.08 -9.33
CA LYS A 423 0.86 16.31 -9.60
C LYS A 423 1.71 17.34 -10.33
N ALA A 424 1.30 17.76 -11.52
CA ALA A 424 1.94 18.86 -12.21
C ALA A 424 1.77 20.16 -11.42
N ASP A 425 2.84 20.93 -11.27
CA ASP A 425 2.75 22.29 -10.74
C ASP A 425 2.14 23.24 -11.76
N SER A 426 1.95 24.49 -11.32
CA SER A 426 1.50 25.58 -12.19
C SER A 426 2.44 25.88 -13.37
N ASP A 427 3.68 25.37 -13.33
CA ASP A 427 4.68 25.50 -14.41
C ASP A 427 4.57 24.42 -15.50
N GLY A 428 3.69 23.43 -15.32
CA GLY A 428 3.43 22.37 -16.29
C GLY A 428 4.56 21.35 -16.47
N LYS A 429 5.59 21.35 -15.60
CA LYS A 429 6.70 20.39 -15.68
C LYS A 429 6.27 18.99 -15.23
N LEU A 430 6.79 17.99 -15.91
CA LEU A 430 6.62 16.60 -15.50
C LEU A 430 7.39 16.33 -14.20
N LYS A 431 6.79 15.56 -13.30
CA LYS A 431 7.34 15.20 -11.99
C LYS A 431 7.20 13.71 -11.71
N LEU A 432 8.15 13.16 -10.97
CA LEU A 432 8.03 11.85 -10.34
C LEU A 432 7.44 11.97 -8.93
N LYS A 433 6.83 10.89 -8.47
CA LYS A 433 6.39 10.75 -7.09
C LYS A 433 7.57 10.96 -6.13
N PRO A 434 7.43 11.85 -5.12
CA PRO A 434 8.50 12.16 -4.17
C PRO A 434 8.93 10.93 -3.36
N LYS A 435 10.22 10.88 -2.97
CA LYS A 435 10.82 9.78 -2.19
C LYS A 435 10.13 9.59 -0.84
N GLU A 436 9.70 10.66 -0.19
CA GLU A 436 8.96 10.65 1.08
C GLU A 436 7.61 9.93 0.94
N GLU A 437 6.85 10.25 -0.11
CA GLU A 437 5.56 9.61 -0.40
C GLU A 437 5.74 8.10 -0.74
N ILE A 438 6.86 7.77 -1.39
CA ILE A 438 7.18 6.38 -1.69
C ILE A 438 7.51 5.61 -0.40
N LYS A 439 8.33 6.19 0.48
CA LYS A 439 8.65 5.60 1.80
C LYS A 439 7.40 5.35 2.63
N GLU A 440 6.41 6.23 2.54
CA GLU A 440 5.12 6.03 3.22
C GLU A 440 4.31 4.88 2.61
N ASP A 441 4.35 4.72 1.28
CA ASP A 441 3.58 3.68 0.59
C ASP A 441 4.18 2.28 0.74
N ILE A 442 5.51 2.15 0.65
CA ILE A 442 6.19 0.84 0.64
C ILE A 442 6.96 0.52 1.92
N GLY A 443 7.07 1.49 2.87
CA GLY A 443 7.67 1.30 4.18
C GLY A 443 9.20 1.38 4.24
N HIS A 444 9.87 1.65 3.12
CA HIS A 444 11.33 1.80 3.03
C HIS A 444 11.75 2.73 1.89
N SER A 445 13.04 3.08 1.85
CA SER A 445 13.64 3.87 0.75
C SER A 445 13.66 3.06 -0.56
N PRO A 446 13.36 3.69 -1.73
CA PRO A 446 13.38 3.02 -3.02
C PRO A 446 14.81 2.95 -3.62
N ASP A 447 15.75 2.33 -2.92
CA ASP A 447 17.17 2.35 -3.25
C ASP A 447 17.50 1.57 -4.55
N TRP A 448 16.74 0.50 -4.86
CA TRP A 448 16.84 -0.18 -6.15
C TRP A 448 16.36 0.70 -7.29
N ARG A 449 15.18 1.34 -7.14
CA ARG A 449 14.67 2.26 -8.16
C ARG A 449 15.68 3.36 -8.47
N ASP A 450 16.28 3.96 -7.44
CA ASP A 450 17.24 5.04 -7.58
C ASP A 450 18.53 4.55 -8.28
N MET A 451 19.00 3.35 -7.98
CA MET A 451 20.11 2.70 -8.68
C MET A 451 19.78 2.41 -10.16
N PHE A 452 18.54 1.95 -10.46
CA PHE A 452 18.11 1.67 -11.83
C PHE A 452 18.02 2.94 -12.68
N LEU A 453 17.41 4.02 -12.14
CA LEU A 453 17.21 5.25 -12.91
C LEU A 453 18.53 5.94 -13.30
N MET A 454 19.58 5.82 -12.49
CA MET A 454 20.91 6.37 -12.81
C MET A 454 21.50 5.77 -14.09
N ARG A 455 21.09 4.56 -14.51
CA ARG A 455 21.54 3.98 -15.79
C ARG A 455 21.15 4.85 -16.98
N SER A 456 19.98 5.52 -16.91
CA SER A 456 19.48 6.42 -17.96
C SER A 456 20.36 7.67 -18.16
N TRP A 457 21.14 8.06 -17.15
CA TRP A 457 22.05 9.20 -17.24
C TRP A 457 23.04 9.04 -18.38
N PHE A 458 23.51 7.82 -18.64
CA PHE A 458 24.48 7.55 -19.71
C PHE A 458 23.90 7.70 -21.10
N ASP A 459 22.58 7.58 -21.27
CA ASP A 459 21.94 7.79 -22.58
C ASP A 459 22.01 9.25 -23.03
N TYR A 460 22.14 10.19 -22.09
CA TYR A 460 22.33 11.61 -22.36
C TYR A 460 23.78 12.04 -22.40
N ASN A 461 24.70 11.20 -21.89
CA ASN A 461 26.11 11.52 -21.73
C ASN A 461 27.03 10.45 -22.37
N GLU A 462 26.51 9.69 -23.33
CA GLU A 462 27.35 8.77 -24.09
C GLU A 462 28.22 9.60 -25.03
N TYR A 463 29.47 9.85 -24.63
CA TYR A 463 30.47 10.29 -25.54
C TYR A 463 30.77 9.09 -26.45
N ASP A 464 30.39 9.14 -27.73
CA ASP A 464 30.83 8.24 -28.77
C ASP A 464 32.35 8.49 -29.02
N ILE A 465 33.15 8.05 -28.07
CA ILE A 465 34.56 7.87 -28.33
C ILE A 465 34.65 6.60 -29.16
N PRO A 466 35.05 6.68 -30.44
CA PRO A 466 35.20 5.49 -31.27
C PRO A 466 36.11 4.47 -30.57
N ASP A 467 35.75 3.17 -30.56
CA ASP A 467 36.50 2.10 -29.89
C ASP A 467 38.00 2.07 -30.20
N ASN A 468 38.40 2.54 -31.36
CA ASN A 468 39.79 2.70 -31.76
C ASN A 468 40.54 3.80 -31.00
N ILE A 469 39.86 4.85 -30.53
CA ILE A 469 40.46 5.93 -29.73
C ILE A 469 40.62 5.47 -28.27
N GLU A 470 39.65 4.77 -27.71
CA GLU A 470 39.75 4.17 -26.37
C GLU A 470 41.00 3.26 -26.28
N ARG A 471 41.26 2.47 -27.36
CA ARG A 471 42.43 1.61 -27.46
C ARG A 471 43.76 2.38 -27.60
N VAL A 472 43.76 3.50 -28.29
CA VAL A 472 44.94 4.37 -28.47
C VAL A 472 45.23 5.15 -27.19
N LEU A 473 44.23 5.54 -26.45
CA LEU A 473 44.38 6.28 -25.19
C LEU A 473 44.63 5.36 -23.98
N GLY A 474 44.62 4.03 -24.15
CA GLY A 474 44.82 3.06 -23.07
C GLY A 474 43.68 3.05 -22.05
N LEU A 475 42.47 3.45 -22.45
CA LEU A 475 41.27 3.50 -21.64
C LEU A 475 40.48 2.17 -21.62
N THR A 476 40.96 1.16 -22.35
CA THR A 476 40.44 -0.21 -22.37
C THR A 476 41.52 -1.23 -22.00
#